data_c5bbe412002e35cded318ea105ca1780
#
_entry.id   c5bbe412002e35cded318ea105ca1780
#
_cell.length_a   1.000
_cell.length_b   1.000
_cell.length_c   1.000
_cell.angle_alpha   90.00
_cell.angle_beta   90.00
_cell.angle_gamma   90.00
#
_symmetry.space_group_name_H-M   'P 1'
#
loop_
_entity.id
_entity.type
_entity.pdbx_description
1 polymer ?
#
loop_
_entity_poly.entity_id
_entity_poly.type
_entity_poly.pdbx_seq_one_letter_code
_entity_poly.pdbx_strand_id
1 'polypeptide(L)'
;MSGVLQAQLEAMATTAKFLAGQADDLGTELAEIARTWTDLSPKWIGKAGSAYEPAWDEWHQDAKAVTAILEQHADLLVQSVSMLVEHENQAASALGSLGQNGTRG
;
A
#
# COMPACT_ATOMS: atom_id res chain seq x y z
N MET A 1 -2.06 25.30 -11.34
CA MET A 1 -2.33 24.51 -10.14
C MET A 1 -1.89 25.27 -8.89
N SER A 2 -2.67 25.23 -7.83
CA SER A 2 -2.25 25.88 -6.59
C SER A 2 -1.11 25.09 -5.96
N GLY A 3 -0.17 25.78 -5.30
CA GLY A 3 0.91 25.13 -4.58
C GLY A 3 0.42 24.24 -3.44
N VAL A 4 -0.74 24.57 -2.85
CA VAL A 4 -1.36 23.77 -1.80
C VAL A 4 -1.81 22.41 -2.32
N LEU A 5 -2.47 22.37 -3.48
CA LEU A 5 -2.93 21.12 -4.07
C LEU A 5 -1.75 20.24 -4.46
N GLN A 6 -0.73 20.82 -5.06
CA GLN A 6 0.48 20.08 -5.44
C GLN A 6 1.18 19.50 -4.21
N ALA A 7 1.30 20.27 -3.14
CA ALA A 7 1.88 19.78 -1.87
C ALA A 7 1.07 18.61 -1.29
N GLN A 8 -0.26 18.67 -1.39
CA GLN A 8 -1.12 17.58 -0.95
C GLN A 8 -0.93 16.32 -1.80
N LEU A 9 -0.81 16.45 -3.11
CA LEU A 9 -0.55 15.31 -4.01
C LEU A 9 0.81 14.67 -3.74
N GLU A 10 1.83 15.50 -3.50
CA GLU A 10 3.15 15.01 -3.13
C GLU A 10 3.12 14.27 -1.78
N ALA A 11 2.39 14.79 -0.81
CA ALA A 11 2.21 14.14 0.49
C ALA A 11 1.51 12.79 0.34
N MET A 12 0.48 12.71 -0.49
CA MET A 12 -0.23 11.46 -0.78
C MET A 12 0.69 10.44 -1.45
N ALA A 13 1.49 10.88 -2.42
CA ALA A 13 2.45 10.01 -3.11
C ALA A 13 3.52 9.47 -2.14
N THR A 14 4.01 10.32 -1.25
CA THR A 14 4.97 9.93 -0.21
C THR A 14 4.36 8.91 0.75
N THR A 15 3.10 9.13 1.17
CA THR A 15 2.37 8.20 2.02
C THR A 15 2.17 6.84 1.33
N ALA A 16 1.83 6.86 0.03
CA ALA A 16 1.67 5.63 -0.74
C ALA A 16 2.96 4.82 -0.80
N LYS A 17 4.09 5.48 -1.02
CA LYS A 17 5.41 4.81 -1.02
C LYS A 17 5.75 4.24 0.34
N PHE A 18 5.45 5.00 1.39
CA PHE A 18 5.67 4.55 2.77
C PHE A 18 4.86 3.29 3.07
N LEU A 19 3.58 3.28 2.73
CA LEU A 19 2.71 2.12 2.94
C LEU A 19 3.18 0.91 2.14
N ALA A 20 3.59 1.09 0.90
CA ALA A 20 4.11 0.02 0.06
C ALA A 20 5.39 -0.58 0.67
N GLY A 21 6.28 0.28 1.17
CA GLY A 21 7.51 -0.14 1.85
C GLY A 21 7.22 -0.91 3.14
N GLN A 22 6.25 -0.46 3.92
CA GLN A 22 5.84 -1.14 5.16
C GLN A 22 5.21 -2.50 4.86
N ALA A 23 4.39 -2.61 3.83
CA ALA A 23 3.80 -3.88 3.41
C ALA A 23 4.87 -4.87 2.96
N ASP A 24 5.87 -4.41 2.22
CA ASP A 24 6.99 -5.21 1.77
C ASP A 24 7.83 -5.71 2.95
N ASP A 25 8.17 -4.82 3.87
CA ASP A 25 8.92 -5.16 5.09
C ASP A 25 8.16 -6.18 5.93
N LEU A 26 6.86 -5.98 6.11
CA LEU A 26 6.02 -6.90 6.87
C LEU A 26 5.97 -8.28 6.20
N GLY A 27 5.86 -8.33 4.88
CA GLY A 27 5.91 -9.57 4.12
C GLY A 27 7.22 -10.33 4.34
N THR A 28 8.35 -9.61 4.34
CA THR A 28 9.67 -10.18 4.60
C THR A 28 9.77 -10.72 6.03
N GLU A 29 9.31 -9.95 7.01
CA GLU A 29 9.31 -10.37 8.41
C GLU A 29 8.44 -11.61 8.62
N LEU A 30 7.26 -11.66 7.99
CA LEU A 30 6.39 -12.82 8.07
C LEU A 30 7.05 -14.06 7.48
N ALA A 31 7.77 -13.92 6.38
CA ALA A 31 8.50 -15.03 5.77
C ALA A 31 9.61 -15.54 6.69
N GLU A 32 10.32 -14.65 7.38
CA GLU A 32 11.34 -15.00 8.35
C GLU A 32 10.75 -15.73 9.57
N ILE A 33 9.64 -15.22 10.08
CA ILE A 33 8.94 -15.84 11.21
C ILE A 33 8.46 -17.24 10.80
N ALA A 34 7.93 -17.40 9.59
CA ALA A 34 7.48 -18.69 9.08
C ALA A 34 8.64 -19.70 9.00
N ARG A 35 9.80 -19.26 8.55
CA ARG A 35 11.00 -20.12 8.51
C ARG A 35 11.44 -20.51 9.92
N THR A 36 11.45 -19.56 10.84
CA THR A 36 11.78 -19.81 12.24
C THR A 36 10.83 -20.84 12.86
N TRP A 37 9.54 -20.71 12.59
CA TRP A 37 8.54 -21.67 13.05
C TRP A 37 8.76 -23.05 12.45
N THR A 38 9.03 -23.13 11.16
CA THR A 38 9.30 -24.38 10.45
C THR A 38 10.51 -25.09 11.05
N ASP A 39 11.55 -24.35 11.42
CA ASP A 39 12.74 -24.90 12.06
C ASP A 39 12.49 -25.33 13.52
N LEU A 40 11.64 -24.58 14.22
CA LEU A 40 11.39 -24.80 15.64
C LEU A 40 10.35 -25.88 15.90
N SER A 41 9.28 -25.94 15.10
CA SER A 41 8.14 -26.82 15.36
C SER A 41 8.49 -28.30 15.40
N PRO A 42 9.41 -28.84 14.58
CA PRO A 42 9.83 -30.24 14.71
C PRO A 42 10.56 -30.55 16.01
N LYS A 43 11.14 -29.54 16.65
CA LYS A 43 11.86 -29.69 17.92
C LYS A 43 10.94 -29.71 19.13
N TRP A 44 9.69 -29.29 18.94
CA TRP A 44 8.66 -29.32 19.98
C TRP A 44 8.07 -30.72 20.01
N ILE A 45 8.33 -31.44 21.06
CA ILE A 45 7.93 -32.84 21.20
C ILE A 45 6.59 -32.91 21.92
N GLY A 46 5.65 -33.71 21.35
CA GLY A 46 4.41 -34.08 22.00
C GLY A 46 3.27 -33.13 21.79
N LYS A 47 2.32 -33.14 22.73
CA LYS A 47 1.06 -32.39 22.61
C LYS A 47 1.20 -30.90 22.57
N ALA A 48 2.25 -30.34 23.17
CA ALA A 48 2.46 -28.90 23.21
C ALA A 48 2.69 -28.32 21.82
N GLY A 49 3.56 -28.92 21.01
CA GLY A 49 3.82 -28.49 19.65
C GLY A 49 2.59 -28.60 18.77
N SER A 50 1.86 -29.72 18.86
CA SER A 50 0.63 -29.94 18.08
C SER A 50 -0.48 -28.99 18.48
N ALA A 51 -0.56 -28.61 19.76
CA ALA A 51 -1.58 -27.67 20.24
C ALA A 51 -1.40 -26.25 19.69
N TYR A 52 -0.16 -25.81 19.46
CA TYR A 52 0.14 -24.48 18.96
C TYR A 52 0.04 -24.36 17.44
N GLU A 53 0.13 -25.46 16.71
CA GLU A 53 0.15 -25.45 15.25
C GLU A 53 -1.10 -24.81 14.63
N PRO A 54 -2.35 -25.14 15.04
CA PRO A 54 -3.52 -24.49 14.49
C PRO A 54 -3.57 -22.99 14.78
N ALA A 55 -3.16 -22.58 15.98
CA ALA A 55 -3.12 -21.16 16.34
C ALA A 55 -2.10 -20.40 15.52
N TRP A 56 -0.94 -21.01 15.23
CA TRP A 56 0.07 -20.44 14.35
C TRP A 56 -0.45 -20.29 12.94
N ASP A 57 -1.09 -21.31 12.37
CA ASP A 57 -1.60 -21.26 11.01
C ASP A 57 -2.65 -20.16 10.86
N GLU A 58 -3.55 -20.02 11.81
CA GLU A 58 -4.56 -18.97 11.83
C GLU A 58 -3.91 -17.58 11.90
N TRP A 59 -2.98 -17.38 12.82
CA TRP A 59 -2.26 -16.12 12.96
C TRP A 59 -1.51 -15.75 11.67
N HIS A 60 -0.84 -16.72 11.07
CA HIS A 60 -0.04 -16.51 9.87
C HIS A 60 -0.91 -16.13 8.68
N GLN A 61 -2.06 -16.77 8.53
CA GLN A 61 -3.03 -16.43 7.48
C GLN A 61 -3.60 -15.03 7.70
N ASP A 62 -3.96 -14.69 8.92
CA ASP A 62 -4.47 -13.36 9.26
C ASP A 62 -3.42 -12.28 8.99
N ALA A 63 -2.17 -12.53 9.35
CA ALA A 63 -1.07 -11.60 9.11
C ALA A 63 -0.81 -11.40 7.61
N LYS A 64 -0.90 -12.46 6.82
CA LYS A 64 -0.81 -12.36 5.35
C LYS A 64 -1.96 -11.53 4.78
N ALA A 65 -3.17 -11.72 5.30
CA ALA A 65 -4.34 -10.96 4.86
C ALA A 65 -4.16 -9.47 5.16
N VAL A 66 -3.64 -9.12 6.33
CA VAL A 66 -3.33 -7.72 6.68
C VAL A 66 -2.29 -7.12 5.72
N THR A 67 -1.25 -7.87 5.41
CA THR A 67 -0.21 -7.45 4.45
C THR A 67 -0.82 -7.17 3.08
N ALA A 68 -1.69 -8.06 2.60
CA ALA A 68 -2.38 -7.89 1.32
C ALA A 68 -3.27 -6.65 1.31
N ILE A 69 -3.95 -6.37 2.41
CA ILE A 69 -4.77 -5.16 2.56
C ILE A 69 -3.90 -3.91 2.49
N LEU A 70 -2.75 -3.91 3.15
CA LEU A 70 -1.82 -2.78 3.10
C LEU A 70 -1.32 -2.53 1.67
N GLU A 71 -0.98 -3.59 0.93
CA GLU A 71 -0.58 -3.49 -0.46
C GLU A 71 -1.69 -2.91 -1.33
N GLN A 72 -2.93 -3.37 -1.14
CA GLN A 72 -4.09 -2.86 -1.86
C GLN A 72 -4.32 -1.38 -1.57
N HIS A 73 -4.21 -0.98 -0.31
CA HIS A 73 -4.38 0.42 0.08
C HIS A 73 -3.29 1.31 -0.52
N ALA A 74 -2.05 0.84 -0.55
CA ALA A 74 -0.95 1.55 -1.19
C ALA A 74 -1.22 1.73 -2.69
N ASP A 75 -1.66 0.67 -3.38
CA ASP A 75 -2.00 0.72 -4.80
C ASP A 75 -3.15 1.67 -5.08
N LEU A 76 -4.20 1.62 -4.27
CA LEU A 76 -5.35 2.51 -4.41
C LEU A 76 -4.94 3.96 -4.22
N LEU A 77 -4.06 4.22 -3.29
CA LEU A 77 -3.57 5.57 -3.04
C LEU A 77 -2.73 6.08 -4.22
N VAL A 78 -1.86 5.23 -4.79
CA VAL A 78 -1.09 5.56 -6.00
C VAL A 78 -2.04 5.87 -7.16
N GLN A 79 -3.06 5.04 -7.37
CA GLN A 79 -4.05 5.25 -8.43
C GLN A 79 -4.81 6.56 -8.21
N SER A 80 -5.19 6.85 -6.97
CA SER A 80 -5.88 8.09 -6.62
C SER A 80 -5.04 9.31 -6.93
N VAL A 81 -3.75 9.26 -6.61
CA VAL A 81 -2.81 10.36 -6.93
C VAL A 81 -2.72 10.54 -8.45
N SER A 82 -2.57 9.45 -9.20
CA SER A 82 -2.49 9.50 -10.66
C SER A 82 -3.75 10.10 -11.28
N MET A 83 -4.92 9.70 -10.77
CA MET A 83 -6.20 10.23 -11.25
C MET A 83 -6.35 11.71 -10.95
N LEU A 84 -5.94 12.13 -9.75
CA LEU A 84 -6.00 13.56 -9.38
C LEU A 84 -5.06 14.41 -10.22
N VAL A 85 -3.85 13.92 -10.47
CA VAL A 85 -2.88 14.61 -11.33
C VAL A 85 -3.42 14.73 -12.74
N GLU A 86 -3.98 13.66 -13.30
CA GLU A 86 -4.58 13.68 -14.63
C GLU A 86 -5.77 14.62 -14.71
N HIS A 87 -6.64 14.60 -13.72
CA HIS A 87 -7.78 15.49 -13.63
C HIS A 87 -7.33 16.95 -13.59
N GLU A 88 -6.31 17.27 -12.81
CA GLU A 88 -5.75 18.60 -12.71
C GLU A 88 -5.16 19.06 -14.05
N ASN A 89 -4.46 18.18 -14.76
CA ASN A 89 -3.90 18.46 -16.06
C ASN A 89 -5.01 18.73 -17.10
N GLN A 90 -6.09 17.96 -17.06
CA GLN A 90 -7.25 18.16 -17.93
C GLN A 90 -7.93 19.49 -17.63
N ALA A 91 -8.09 19.84 -16.37
CA ALA A 91 -8.66 21.12 -15.96
C ALA A 91 -7.80 22.28 -16.43
N ALA A 92 -6.48 22.19 -16.29
CA ALA A 92 -5.55 23.21 -16.76
C ALA A 92 -5.61 23.36 -18.28
N SER A 93 -5.71 22.26 -19.03
CA SER A 93 -5.86 22.27 -20.47
C SER A 93 -7.18 22.91 -20.89
N ALA A 94 -8.27 22.59 -20.21
CA ALA A 94 -9.58 23.18 -20.48
C ALA A 94 -9.57 24.70 -20.25
N LEU A 95 -8.97 25.15 -19.17
CA LEU A 95 -8.83 26.59 -18.87
C LEU A 95 -7.96 27.28 -19.91
N GLY A 96 -6.88 26.65 -20.33
CA GLY A 96 -6.02 27.18 -21.38
C GLY A 96 -6.75 27.34 -22.71
N SER A 97 -7.57 26.34 -23.08
CA SER A 97 -8.40 26.42 -24.30
C SER A 97 -9.43 27.54 -24.21
N LEU A 98 -10.08 27.71 -23.07
CA LEU A 98 -11.03 28.80 -22.87
C LEU A 98 -10.36 30.17 -22.94
N GLY A 99 -9.18 30.29 -22.34
CA GLY A 99 -8.40 31.52 -22.41
C GLY A 99 -7.99 31.87 -23.83
N GLN A 100 -7.57 30.89 -24.62
CA GLN A 100 -7.23 31.10 -26.03
C GLN A 100 -8.44 31.52 -26.87
N ASN A 101 -9.57 30.87 -26.65
CA ASN A 101 -10.80 31.21 -27.34
C ASN A 101 -11.30 32.62 -26.96
N GLY A 102 -11.14 32.99 -25.68
CA GLY A 102 -11.49 34.30 -25.19
C GLY A 102 -10.64 35.41 -25.81
N THR A 103 -9.37 35.16 -26.09
CA THR A 103 -8.46 36.13 -26.70
C THR A 103 -8.74 36.36 -28.19
N ARG A 104 -9.40 35.42 -28.83
CA ARG A 104 -9.77 35.55 -30.26
C ARG A 104 -11.10 36.28 -30.48
N GLY A 105 -11.88 36.31 -29.44
CA GLY A 105 -13.17 37.01 -29.48
C GLY A 105 -13.04 38.49 -29.35
#